data_a9336300af6c1898413c2425b667e231
#
_entry.id   a9336300af6c1898413c2425b667e231
#
_cell.length_a   1.000
_cell.length_b   1.000
_cell.length_c   1.000
_cell.angle_alpha   90.00
_cell.angle_beta   90.00
_cell.angle_gamma   90.00
#
_symmetry.space_group_name_H-M   'P 1'
#
loop_
_entity.id
_entity.type
_entity.pdbx_description
1 polymer ?
#
loop_
_entity_poly.entity_id
_entity_poly.type
_entity_poly.pdbx_seq_one_letter_code
_entity_poly.pdbx_strand_id
1 'polypeptide(L)'
;MNRTAPEADTGDEATYSTGEVARRLGVSPTTVRSWDRRYGIGARTRTSGSHRRWSARDMARLERMCALTATGVPPAEAARLAAAVRTPPPGEGTGPARPAASGRAGAGLPLGRVRAECRGVARAALRLDGTALDELLAVAIRDLGLITAWTEVIMPALHAAGRKWEGEPDRYVEVEHFLSWHVSGALRRACPPLAPGRPHGTATLLACMPDENHTLPLEVLAAALTERTLLVRMFGAALPAECLLAAVERTGPVVVGLWAQSRGTADRALADRVAHTEWGPRGARRKPAVLALGPGWAGATGLARPPGLAEAVAAVESRVALFTAGRRPPPGRSPR
;
A
#
# COMPACT_ATOMS: atom_id res chain seq x y z
N MET A 1 66.81 17.93 -12.85
CA MET A 1 65.64 18.57 -12.24
C MET A 1 64.38 17.86 -12.77
N ASN A 2 63.95 16.91 -12.02
CA ASN A 2 62.81 16.03 -12.39
C ASN A 2 61.57 16.50 -11.65
N ARG A 3 60.54 16.94 -12.36
CA ARG A 3 59.25 17.22 -11.79
C ARG A 3 58.36 15.99 -11.99
N THR A 4 58.19 15.28 -10.93
CA THR A 4 57.17 14.22 -10.82
C THR A 4 55.81 14.89 -10.66
N ALA A 5 54.92 14.65 -11.62
CA ALA A 5 53.50 14.97 -11.52
C ALA A 5 52.81 13.90 -10.65
N PRO A 6 51.79 14.22 -9.82
CA PRO A 6 51.04 13.23 -9.10
C PRO A 6 50.07 12.51 -10.06
N GLU A 7 50.19 11.21 -10.10
CA GLU A 7 49.22 10.31 -10.72
C GLU A 7 47.87 10.47 -10.03
N ALA A 8 46.87 10.84 -10.80
CA ALA A 8 45.48 10.78 -10.36
C ALA A 8 45.05 9.32 -10.42
N ASP A 9 44.86 8.72 -9.26
CA ASP A 9 44.18 7.44 -9.08
C ASP A 9 42.71 7.58 -9.50
N THR A 10 42.43 7.29 -10.77
CA THR A 10 41.07 7.09 -11.28
C THR A 10 40.67 5.65 -11.10
N GLY A 11 40.38 5.26 -9.89
CA GLY A 11 39.68 4.02 -9.60
C GLY A 11 38.36 4.00 -10.39
N ASP A 12 38.19 2.98 -11.20
CA ASP A 12 37.01 2.68 -12.02
C ASP A 12 35.78 2.42 -11.12
N GLU A 13 35.19 3.50 -10.59
CA GLU A 13 33.99 3.43 -9.76
C GLU A 13 32.81 3.15 -10.69
N ALA A 14 32.23 1.96 -10.59
CA ALA A 14 31.06 1.54 -11.37
C ALA A 14 29.98 2.63 -11.35
N THR A 15 29.67 3.20 -12.51
CA THR A 15 28.68 4.26 -12.65
C THR A 15 27.47 3.78 -13.44
N TYR A 16 26.27 4.14 -12.95
CA TYR A 16 25.00 3.73 -13.51
C TYR A 16 24.31 4.90 -14.22
N SER A 17 23.59 4.62 -15.30
CA SER A 17 22.68 5.59 -15.93
C SER A 17 21.41 5.77 -15.07
N THR A 18 20.67 6.88 -15.25
CA THR A 18 19.39 7.09 -14.55
C THR A 18 18.37 6.00 -14.86
N GLY A 19 18.39 5.44 -16.07
CA GLY A 19 17.53 4.31 -16.45
C GLY A 19 17.88 3.01 -15.70
N GLU A 20 19.18 2.73 -15.54
CA GLU A 20 19.64 1.56 -14.76
C GLU A 20 19.32 1.71 -13.28
N VAL A 21 19.52 2.92 -12.72
CA VAL A 21 19.12 3.23 -11.34
C VAL A 21 17.62 3.03 -11.14
N ALA A 22 16.81 3.58 -12.03
CA ALA A 22 15.36 3.46 -11.97
C ALA A 22 14.91 2.00 -12.03
N ARG A 23 15.46 1.21 -12.95
CA ARG A 23 15.24 -0.23 -13.07
C ARG A 23 15.59 -0.97 -11.79
N ARG A 24 16.78 -0.70 -11.24
CA ARG A 24 17.29 -1.39 -10.05
C ARG A 24 16.50 -1.08 -8.79
N LEU A 25 15.95 0.14 -8.70
CA LEU A 25 15.14 0.58 -7.56
C LEU A 25 13.63 0.28 -7.72
N GLY A 26 13.18 -0.20 -8.88
CA GLY A 26 11.77 -0.42 -9.17
C GLY A 26 10.95 0.87 -9.20
N VAL A 27 11.55 1.98 -9.67
CA VAL A 27 10.87 3.27 -9.78
C VAL A 27 11.05 3.87 -11.18
N SER A 28 10.19 4.82 -11.56
CA SER A 28 10.33 5.47 -12.86
C SER A 28 11.60 6.36 -12.91
N PRO A 29 12.24 6.53 -14.08
CA PRO A 29 13.33 7.50 -14.24
C PRO A 29 12.96 8.93 -13.84
N THR A 30 11.68 9.27 -13.97
CA THR A 30 11.12 10.56 -13.54
C THR A 30 11.11 10.68 -12.03
N THR A 31 10.80 9.60 -11.31
CA THR A 31 10.85 9.52 -9.85
C THR A 31 12.27 9.75 -9.33
N VAL A 32 13.27 9.08 -9.92
CA VAL A 32 14.68 9.25 -9.57
C VAL A 32 15.14 10.70 -9.77
N ARG A 33 14.78 11.31 -10.91
CA ARG A 33 15.08 12.73 -11.17
C ARG A 33 14.38 13.68 -10.20
N SER A 34 13.14 13.35 -9.80
CA SER A 34 12.37 14.13 -8.83
C SER A 34 12.99 14.08 -7.44
N TRP A 35 13.45 12.90 -7.01
CA TRP A 35 14.14 12.72 -5.73
C TRP A 35 15.47 13.45 -5.69
N ASP A 36 16.24 13.37 -6.77
CA ASP A 36 17.48 14.15 -6.92
C ASP A 36 17.22 15.65 -6.77
N ARG A 37 16.23 16.17 -7.51
CA ARG A 37 15.90 17.60 -7.48
C ARG A 37 15.32 18.08 -6.13
N ARG A 38 14.49 17.25 -5.48
CA ARG A 38 13.78 17.64 -4.24
C ARG A 38 14.59 17.41 -2.98
N TYR A 39 15.41 16.37 -2.96
CA TYR A 39 16.07 15.90 -1.74
C TYR A 39 17.58 15.89 -1.83
N GLY A 40 18.16 16.27 -2.97
CA GLY A 40 19.60 16.34 -3.16
C GLY A 40 20.31 14.97 -3.07
N ILE A 41 19.57 13.88 -3.28
CA ILE A 41 20.13 12.53 -3.34
C ILE A 41 20.61 12.28 -4.77
N GLY A 42 21.50 13.09 -5.27
CA GLY A 42 21.90 13.04 -6.66
C GLY A 42 23.34 12.72 -6.91
N ALA A 43 23.61 12.37 -8.19
CA ALA A 43 24.96 12.18 -8.71
C ALA A 43 25.80 13.43 -8.45
N ARG A 44 26.87 13.30 -7.68
CA ARG A 44 27.80 14.39 -7.38
C ARG A 44 28.71 14.72 -8.55
N THR A 45 28.83 13.85 -9.54
CA THR A 45 29.66 14.03 -10.74
C THR A 45 28.79 14.37 -11.94
N ARG A 46 28.96 15.60 -12.45
CA ARG A 46 28.46 16.01 -13.76
C ARG A 46 29.65 15.97 -14.73
N THR A 47 29.71 15.01 -15.63
CA THR A 47 30.52 15.09 -16.80
C THR A 47 29.88 16.05 -17.80
N SER A 48 30.62 16.98 -18.35
CA SER A 48 30.12 17.94 -19.37
C SER A 48 29.67 17.14 -20.60
N GLY A 49 28.34 17.16 -20.85
CA GLY A 49 27.69 16.44 -21.94
C GLY A 49 26.62 15.47 -21.49
N SER A 50 25.47 16.00 -21.07
CA SER A 50 24.15 15.40 -21.24
C SER A 50 23.67 14.21 -20.38
N HIS A 51 24.48 13.32 -19.81
CA HIS A 51 23.95 12.16 -19.07
C HIS A 51 24.44 12.10 -17.62
N ARG A 52 23.48 12.07 -16.64
CA ARG A 52 23.79 11.87 -15.22
C ARG A 52 24.33 10.46 -15.00
N ARG A 53 25.46 10.36 -14.31
CA ARG A 53 26.06 9.11 -13.86
C ARG A 53 25.93 9.00 -12.34
N TRP A 54 25.54 7.84 -11.88
CA TRP A 54 25.28 7.52 -10.47
C TRP A 54 26.34 6.57 -9.97
N SER A 55 27.01 6.90 -8.88
CA SER A 55 27.99 6.01 -8.27
C SER A 55 27.31 4.86 -7.50
N ALA A 56 28.06 3.83 -7.17
CA ALA A 56 27.59 2.74 -6.29
C ALA A 56 27.13 3.28 -4.92
N ARG A 57 27.75 4.35 -4.43
CA ARG A 57 27.37 5.03 -3.20
C ARG A 57 26.03 5.75 -3.31
N ASP A 58 25.76 6.38 -4.42
CA ASP A 58 24.47 7.03 -4.69
C ASP A 58 23.35 5.97 -4.81
N MET A 59 23.67 4.83 -5.42
CA MET A 59 22.77 3.69 -5.50
C MET A 59 22.40 3.18 -4.11
N ALA A 60 23.38 2.92 -3.23
CA ALA A 60 23.14 2.46 -1.88
C ALA A 60 22.27 3.43 -1.05
N ARG A 61 22.43 4.74 -1.26
CA ARG A 61 21.58 5.76 -0.63
C ARG A 61 20.14 5.71 -1.12
N LEU A 62 19.96 5.58 -2.43
CA LEU A 62 18.63 5.46 -3.02
C LEU A 62 17.93 4.17 -2.63
N GLU A 63 18.64 3.04 -2.59
CA GLU A 63 18.13 1.76 -2.10
C GLU A 63 17.64 1.88 -0.64
N ARG A 64 18.43 2.54 0.21
CA ARG A 64 18.03 2.80 1.60
C ARG A 64 16.83 3.74 1.70
N MET A 65 16.77 4.79 0.89
CA MET A 65 15.61 5.68 0.84
C MET A 65 14.34 4.90 0.43
N CYS A 66 14.44 4.03 -0.58
CA CYS A 66 13.35 3.16 -1.00
C CYS A 66 12.90 2.22 0.12
N ALA A 67 13.85 1.59 0.84
CA ALA A 67 13.54 0.72 1.98
C ALA A 67 12.79 1.48 3.08
N LEU A 68 13.23 2.68 3.42
CA LEU A 68 12.59 3.52 4.43
C LEU A 68 11.19 4.00 3.98
N THR A 69 11.04 4.40 2.72
CA THR A 69 9.73 4.79 2.19
C THR A 69 8.76 3.61 2.12
N ALA A 70 9.25 2.41 1.85
CA ALA A 70 8.47 1.19 1.88
C ALA A 70 7.95 0.82 3.29
N THR A 71 8.66 1.27 4.35
CA THR A 71 8.20 1.13 5.75
C THR A 71 7.30 2.28 6.20
N GLY A 72 6.92 3.19 5.31
CA GLY A 72 6.02 4.30 5.61
C GLY A 72 6.70 5.60 6.06
N VAL A 73 8.05 5.66 6.07
CA VAL A 73 8.77 6.90 6.37
C VAL A 73 8.54 7.90 5.24
N PRO A 74 8.15 9.16 5.54
CA PRO A 74 7.95 10.18 4.52
C PRO A 74 9.21 10.37 3.64
N PRO A 75 9.09 10.54 2.31
CA PRO A 75 10.23 10.58 1.39
C PRO A 75 11.30 11.61 1.76
N ALA A 76 10.93 12.78 2.29
CA ALA A 76 11.87 13.80 2.73
C ALA A 76 12.70 13.35 3.95
N GLU A 77 12.08 12.62 4.86
CA GLU A 77 12.73 12.07 6.05
C GLU A 77 13.58 10.84 5.69
N ALA A 78 13.06 9.96 4.86
CA ALA A 78 13.79 8.82 4.31
C ALA A 78 15.06 9.27 3.59
N ALA A 79 14.99 10.34 2.82
CA ALA A 79 16.13 10.95 2.14
C ALA A 79 17.19 11.46 3.12
N ARG A 80 16.78 12.16 4.19
CA ARG A 80 17.69 12.64 5.25
C ARG A 80 18.38 11.48 5.97
N LEU A 81 17.63 10.46 6.36
CA LEU A 81 18.15 9.26 7.03
C LEU A 81 19.09 8.46 6.13
N ALA A 82 18.78 8.35 4.85
CA ALA A 82 19.62 7.68 3.87
C ALA A 82 20.95 8.44 3.61
N ALA A 83 20.94 9.77 3.70
CA ALA A 83 22.12 10.60 3.55
C ALA A 83 23.03 10.63 4.78
N ALA A 84 22.47 10.47 5.99
CA ALA A 84 23.19 10.58 7.26
C ALA A 84 24.13 9.40 7.55
N VAL A 85 23.92 8.25 6.93
CA VAL A 85 24.76 7.07 7.15
C VAL A 85 26.04 7.16 6.30
N ARG A 86 27.17 7.35 6.97
CA ARG A 86 28.50 7.22 6.37
C ARG A 86 28.71 5.74 6.05
N THR A 87 28.72 5.38 4.77
CA THR A 87 29.17 4.04 4.33
C THR A 87 30.68 3.95 4.60
N PRO A 88 31.17 2.94 5.34
CA PRO A 88 32.62 2.72 5.45
C PRO A 88 33.17 2.40 4.08
N PRO A 89 34.46 2.74 3.81
CA PRO A 89 35.12 2.38 2.57
C PRO A 89 35.20 0.85 2.41
N PRO A 90 35.16 0.31 1.21
CA PRO A 90 35.36 -1.11 0.97
C PRO A 90 36.85 -1.44 1.24
N GLY A 91 37.12 -2.14 2.33
CA GLY A 91 38.46 -2.58 2.67
C GLY A 91 38.51 -3.22 4.05
N GLU A 92 38.88 -4.48 4.07
CA GLU A 92 39.35 -5.32 5.18
C GLU A 92 38.33 -6.12 5.96
N GLY A 93 38.40 -7.42 5.72
CA GLY A 93 38.07 -8.37 6.76
C GLY A 93 37.40 -9.67 6.33
N THR A 94 38.25 -10.65 6.14
CA THR A 94 38.04 -12.08 6.36
C THR A 94 37.51 -12.94 5.24
N GLY A 95 38.40 -13.80 4.75
CA GLY A 95 38.29 -15.18 4.33
C GLY A 95 37.30 -15.60 3.24
N PRO A 96 37.73 -16.46 2.32
CA PRO A 96 36.89 -16.84 1.18
C PRO A 96 35.74 -17.72 1.65
N ALA A 97 34.54 -17.13 1.73
CA ALA A 97 33.34 -17.91 1.73
C ALA A 97 33.18 -18.56 0.34
N ARG A 98 33.18 -19.88 0.34
CA ARG A 98 32.95 -20.78 -0.78
C ARG A 98 31.84 -20.26 -1.69
N PRO A 99 31.98 -20.24 -3.01
CA PRO A 99 30.92 -19.82 -3.89
C PRO A 99 29.74 -20.80 -3.74
N ALA A 100 28.69 -20.34 -3.13
CA ALA A 100 27.41 -21.01 -3.20
C ALA A 100 27.01 -21.03 -4.67
N ALA A 101 26.69 -22.22 -5.16
CA ALA A 101 26.32 -22.52 -6.51
C ALA A 101 25.43 -21.41 -7.10
N SER A 102 25.81 -20.96 -8.29
CA SER A 102 25.03 -20.09 -9.18
C SER A 102 23.72 -20.78 -9.53
N GLY A 103 22.75 -20.75 -8.59
CA GLY A 103 21.36 -21.04 -8.87
C GLY A 103 20.80 -19.93 -9.73
N ARG A 104 20.17 -20.31 -10.83
CA ARG A 104 19.51 -19.46 -11.81
C ARG A 104 18.88 -18.22 -11.14
N ALA A 105 19.53 -17.09 -11.30
CA ALA A 105 18.97 -15.80 -10.93
C ALA A 105 17.71 -15.57 -11.77
N GLY A 106 16.53 -15.47 -11.14
CA GLY A 106 15.39 -14.93 -11.82
C GLY A 106 14.03 -15.56 -11.64
N ALA A 107 13.89 -16.76 -11.05
CA ALA A 107 12.59 -17.44 -11.03
C ALA A 107 11.66 -17.07 -9.84
N GLY A 108 12.10 -16.33 -8.84
CA GLY A 108 11.31 -16.02 -7.64
C GLY A 108 10.82 -14.56 -7.57
N LEU A 109 9.76 -14.31 -6.78
CA LEU A 109 9.36 -12.95 -6.43
C LEU A 109 10.34 -12.35 -5.41
N PRO A 110 10.63 -11.02 -5.46
CA PRO A 110 11.58 -10.34 -4.57
C PRO A 110 10.97 -10.06 -3.18
N LEU A 111 10.84 -11.09 -2.35
CA LEU A 111 10.12 -11.04 -1.08
C LEU A 111 10.93 -10.51 0.11
N GLY A 112 12.27 -10.52 0.05
CA GLY A 112 13.07 -10.17 1.23
C GLY A 112 12.85 -11.13 2.43
N ARG A 113 12.87 -10.58 3.66
CA ARG A 113 12.56 -11.34 4.89
C ARG A 113 11.06 -11.35 5.13
N VAL A 114 10.38 -12.42 4.76
CA VAL A 114 8.95 -12.62 4.96
C VAL A 114 8.65 -14.00 5.52
N ARG A 115 7.43 -14.20 6.01
CA ARG A 115 6.92 -15.49 6.50
C ARG A 115 7.02 -16.60 5.46
N ALA A 116 7.07 -17.85 5.93
CA ALA A 116 7.09 -19.03 5.06
C ALA A 116 5.84 -19.11 4.18
N GLU A 117 4.68 -18.73 4.74
CA GLU A 117 3.38 -18.69 4.09
C GLU A 117 3.40 -17.72 2.89
N CYS A 118 3.95 -16.53 3.06
CA CYS A 118 4.10 -15.55 1.97
C CYS A 118 4.95 -16.14 0.82
N ARG A 119 6.05 -16.85 1.14
CA ARG A 119 6.87 -17.52 0.13
C ARG A 119 6.10 -18.65 -0.58
N GLY A 120 5.21 -19.35 0.14
CA GLY A 120 4.29 -20.34 -0.41
C GLY A 120 3.36 -19.74 -1.44
N VAL A 121 2.63 -18.70 -1.05
CA VAL A 121 1.70 -17.95 -1.92
C VAL A 121 2.42 -17.42 -3.17
N ALA A 122 3.59 -16.80 -3.00
CA ALA A 122 4.37 -16.26 -4.12
C ALA A 122 4.81 -17.36 -5.13
N ARG A 123 5.21 -18.53 -4.65
CA ARG A 123 5.57 -19.66 -5.52
C ARG A 123 4.36 -20.23 -6.26
N ALA A 124 3.21 -20.34 -5.60
CA ALA A 124 1.99 -20.81 -6.23
C ALA A 124 1.51 -19.82 -7.31
N ALA A 125 1.57 -18.51 -7.03
CA ALA A 125 1.24 -17.47 -8.00
C ALA A 125 2.12 -17.53 -9.25
N LEU A 126 3.44 -17.68 -9.10
CA LEU A 126 4.37 -17.81 -10.22
C LEU A 126 4.13 -19.04 -11.10
N ARG A 127 3.56 -20.10 -10.53
CA ARG A 127 3.18 -21.30 -11.28
C ARG A 127 1.77 -21.24 -11.84
N LEU A 128 1.03 -20.17 -11.56
CA LEU A 128 -0.40 -20.03 -11.85
C LEU A 128 -1.22 -21.21 -11.29
N ASP A 129 -0.84 -21.67 -10.09
CA ASP A 129 -1.45 -22.81 -9.41
C ASP A 129 -2.59 -22.30 -8.49
N GLY A 130 -3.80 -22.22 -9.07
CA GLY A 130 -4.97 -21.66 -8.39
C GLY A 130 -5.42 -22.48 -7.18
N THR A 131 -5.36 -23.81 -7.29
CA THR A 131 -5.74 -24.70 -6.17
C THR A 131 -4.83 -24.48 -4.97
N ALA A 132 -3.51 -24.48 -5.20
CA ALA A 132 -2.55 -24.22 -4.13
C ALA A 132 -2.69 -22.79 -3.57
N LEU A 133 -3.00 -21.79 -4.40
CA LEU A 133 -3.26 -20.41 -3.92
C LEU A 133 -4.47 -20.36 -3.01
N ASP A 134 -5.60 -20.94 -3.41
CA ASP A 134 -6.82 -20.94 -2.61
C ASP A 134 -6.62 -21.62 -1.25
N GLU A 135 -5.92 -22.76 -1.24
CA GLU A 135 -5.60 -23.48 0.00
C GLU A 135 -4.67 -22.67 0.91
N LEU A 136 -3.57 -22.13 0.38
CA LEU A 136 -2.60 -21.34 1.15
C LEU A 136 -3.20 -20.07 1.71
N LEU A 137 -4.04 -19.37 0.93
CA LEU A 137 -4.73 -18.17 1.41
C LEU A 137 -5.76 -18.50 2.50
N ALA A 138 -6.53 -19.58 2.32
CA ALA A 138 -7.50 -20.03 3.32
C ALA A 138 -6.82 -20.45 4.63
N VAL A 139 -5.71 -21.18 4.55
CA VAL A 139 -4.89 -21.57 5.72
C VAL A 139 -4.33 -20.33 6.41
N ALA A 140 -3.73 -19.39 5.67
CA ALA A 140 -3.17 -18.17 6.25
C ALA A 140 -4.24 -17.34 6.98
N ILE A 141 -5.42 -17.15 6.38
CA ILE A 141 -6.51 -16.38 7.00
C ILE A 141 -7.03 -17.09 8.26
N ARG A 142 -7.21 -18.42 8.21
CA ARG A 142 -7.71 -19.20 9.34
C ARG A 142 -6.72 -19.21 10.52
N ASP A 143 -5.44 -19.43 10.26
CA ASP A 143 -4.44 -19.71 11.29
C ASP A 143 -3.83 -18.42 11.87
N LEU A 144 -3.73 -17.34 11.09
CA LEU A 144 -3.17 -16.05 11.52
C LEU A 144 -4.25 -15.01 11.82
N GLY A 145 -5.48 -15.24 11.40
CA GLY A 145 -6.53 -14.22 11.35
C GLY A 145 -6.35 -13.26 10.17
N LEU A 146 -7.44 -12.62 9.76
CA LEU A 146 -7.52 -11.84 8.53
C LEU A 146 -6.50 -10.67 8.48
N ILE A 147 -6.38 -9.91 9.57
CA ILE A 147 -5.50 -8.72 9.61
C ILE A 147 -4.03 -9.14 9.47
N THR A 148 -3.59 -10.15 10.21
CA THR A 148 -2.20 -10.63 10.14
C THR A 148 -1.90 -11.30 8.80
N ALA A 149 -2.82 -12.12 8.28
CA ALA A 149 -2.69 -12.75 6.97
C ALA A 149 -2.56 -11.69 5.86
N TRP A 150 -3.34 -10.61 5.94
CA TRP A 150 -3.22 -9.49 5.01
C TRP A 150 -1.86 -8.81 5.10
N THR A 151 -1.45 -8.39 6.29
CA THR A 151 -0.25 -7.55 6.48
C THR A 151 1.06 -8.30 6.27
N GLU A 152 1.11 -9.59 6.64
CA GLU A 152 2.37 -10.34 6.68
C GLU A 152 2.50 -11.42 5.59
N VAL A 153 1.40 -11.76 4.90
CA VAL A 153 1.40 -12.78 3.85
C VAL A 153 0.92 -12.21 2.51
N ILE A 154 -0.29 -11.66 2.46
CA ILE A 154 -0.96 -11.29 1.20
C ILE A 154 -0.35 -10.02 0.61
N MET A 155 -0.33 -8.93 1.37
CA MET A 155 0.20 -7.64 0.90
C MET A 155 1.67 -7.71 0.48
N PRO A 156 2.60 -8.37 1.21
CA PRO A 156 3.97 -8.56 0.74
C PRO A 156 4.07 -9.36 -0.56
N ALA A 157 3.22 -10.39 -0.75
CA ALA A 157 3.19 -11.17 -1.99
C ALA A 157 2.69 -10.33 -3.18
N LEU A 158 1.61 -9.56 -3.00
CA LEU A 158 1.08 -8.64 -4.02
C LEU A 158 2.13 -7.57 -4.39
N HIS A 159 2.76 -6.93 -3.40
CA HIS A 159 3.82 -5.96 -3.65
C HIS A 159 5.02 -6.58 -4.38
N ALA A 160 5.36 -7.83 -4.08
CA ALA A 160 6.47 -8.50 -4.76
C ALA A 160 6.12 -8.84 -6.21
N ALA A 161 4.87 -9.23 -6.50
CA ALA A 161 4.38 -9.44 -7.86
C ALA A 161 4.41 -8.12 -8.67
N GLY A 162 3.88 -7.03 -8.09
CA GLY A 162 3.88 -5.72 -8.72
C GLY A 162 5.29 -5.19 -9.03
N ARG A 163 6.24 -5.34 -8.08
CA ARG A 163 7.64 -4.94 -8.32
C ARG A 163 8.32 -5.76 -9.41
N LYS A 164 7.98 -7.05 -9.54
CA LYS A 164 8.53 -7.89 -10.60
C LYS A 164 8.01 -7.49 -11.97
N TRP A 165 6.73 -7.17 -12.07
CA TRP A 165 6.12 -6.62 -13.26
C TRP A 165 6.72 -5.24 -13.65
N GLU A 166 6.86 -4.31 -12.70
CA GLU A 166 7.49 -3.01 -12.97
C GLU A 166 8.93 -3.13 -13.51
N GLY A 167 9.65 -4.17 -13.12
CA GLY A 167 11.00 -4.47 -13.59
C GLY A 167 11.04 -5.11 -14.99
N GLU A 168 10.00 -5.83 -15.38
CA GLU A 168 9.86 -6.56 -16.65
C GLU A 168 8.43 -6.37 -17.19
N PRO A 169 8.08 -5.21 -17.78
CA PRO A 169 6.69 -4.82 -18.08
C PRO A 169 5.92 -5.79 -19.00
N ASP A 170 6.64 -6.53 -19.85
CA ASP A 170 6.03 -7.51 -20.77
C ASP A 170 5.88 -8.92 -20.17
N ARG A 171 6.23 -9.08 -18.89
CA ARG A 171 6.22 -10.37 -18.21
C ARG A 171 5.63 -10.21 -16.79
N TYR A 172 4.95 -11.26 -16.32
CA TYR A 172 4.40 -11.38 -14.97
C TYR A 172 3.15 -10.52 -14.66
N VAL A 173 2.57 -9.81 -15.64
CA VAL A 173 1.26 -9.16 -15.50
C VAL A 173 0.20 -10.19 -15.16
N GLU A 174 0.24 -11.34 -15.84
CA GLU A 174 -0.66 -12.47 -15.60
C GLU A 174 -0.54 -13.01 -14.17
N VAL A 175 0.65 -12.98 -13.57
CA VAL A 175 0.87 -13.45 -12.19
C VAL A 175 0.21 -12.51 -11.19
N GLU A 176 0.33 -11.20 -11.39
CA GLU A 176 -0.30 -10.18 -10.53
C GLU A 176 -1.82 -10.26 -10.63
N HIS A 177 -2.38 -10.33 -11.85
CA HIS A 177 -3.82 -10.47 -12.07
C HIS A 177 -4.35 -11.77 -11.47
N PHE A 178 -3.65 -12.89 -11.70
CA PHE A 178 -4.03 -14.18 -11.16
C PHE A 178 -4.02 -14.21 -9.63
N LEU A 179 -2.95 -13.68 -9.00
CA LEU A 179 -2.85 -13.57 -7.56
C LEU A 179 -3.97 -12.68 -7.00
N SER A 180 -4.20 -11.51 -7.60
CA SER A 180 -5.25 -10.56 -7.18
C SER A 180 -6.64 -11.17 -7.24
N TRP A 181 -6.94 -11.96 -8.28
CA TRP A 181 -8.20 -12.68 -8.41
C TRP A 181 -8.43 -13.68 -7.28
N HIS A 182 -7.43 -14.52 -6.98
CA HIS A 182 -7.50 -15.51 -5.90
C HIS A 182 -7.59 -14.86 -4.52
N VAL A 183 -6.84 -13.78 -4.30
CA VAL A 183 -6.93 -12.97 -3.07
C VAL A 183 -8.33 -12.41 -2.89
N SER A 184 -8.91 -11.77 -3.91
CA SER A 184 -10.30 -11.27 -3.88
C SER A 184 -11.29 -12.39 -3.55
N GLY A 185 -11.13 -13.56 -4.17
CA GLY A 185 -11.93 -14.75 -3.88
C GLY A 185 -11.81 -15.21 -2.42
N ALA A 186 -10.59 -15.27 -1.89
CA ALA A 186 -10.34 -15.68 -0.50
C ALA A 186 -10.95 -14.68 0.50
N LEU A 187 -10.81 -13.38 0.27
CA LEU A 187 -11.40 -12.33 1.11
C LEU A 187 -12.92 -12.38 1.13
N ARG A 188 -13.56 -12.63 -0.02
CA ARG A 188 -15.03 -12.79 -0.09
C ARG A 188 -15.52 -14.04 0.62
N ARG A 189 -14.78 -15.15 0.53
CA ARG A 189 -15.09 -16.38 1.27
C ARG A 189 -14.92 -16.21 2.79
N ALA A 190 -13.99 -15.35 3.23
CA ALA A 190 -13.80 -15.03 4.63
C ALA A 190 -14.93 -14.15 5.21
N CYS A 191 -15.78 -13.54 4.37
CA CYS A 191 -16.93 -12.77 4.85
C CYS A 191 -18.06 -13.73 5.27
N PRO A 192 -18.41 -13.83 6.55
CA PRO A 192 -19.56 -14.62 6.96
C PRO A 192 -20.85 -14.02 6.39
N PRO A 193 -21.81 -14.83 5.97
CA PRO A 193 -23.11 -14.32 5.56
C PRO A 193 -23.81 -13.61 6.73
N LEU A 194 -24.38 -12.44 6.46
CA LEU A 194 -25.17 -11.73 7.47
C LEU A 194 -26.39 -12.57 7.82
N ALA A 195 -26.63 -12.77 9.11
CA ALA A 195 -27.78 -13.52 9.59
C ALA A 195 -29.10 -12.90 9.08
N PRO A 196 -30.02 -13.69 8.55
CA PRO A 196 -31.35 -13.20 8.13
C PRO A 196 -32.07 -12.47 9.27
N GLY A 197 -32.75 -11.36 8.96
CA GLY A 197 -33.57 -10.64 9.93
C GLY A 197 -32.85 -9.63 10.82
N ARG A 198 -31.54 -9.39 10.64
CA ARG A 198 -30.90 -8.25 11.31
C ARG A 198 -31.49 -6.94 10.80
N PRO A 199 -31.90 -6.01 11.71
CA PRO A 199 -32.35 -4.69 11.29
C PRO A 199 -31.26 -4.06 10.41
N HIS A 200 -31.68 -3.35 9.37
CA HIS A 200 -30.78 -2.56 8.55
C HIS A 200 -30.12 -1.50 9.44
N GLY A 201 -29.01 -1.90 10.08
CA GLY A 201 -28.20 -1.03 10.91
C GLY A 201 -27.52 0.02 10.05
N THR A 202 -26.95 1.00 10.71
CA THR A 202 -26.13 2.03 10.09
C THR A 202 -24.95 1.40 9.35
N ALA A 203 -24.94 1.51 8.03
CA ALA A 203 -23.91 0.91 7.19
C ALA A 203 -22.65 1.76 7.13
N THR A 204 -21.53 1.09 7.02
CA THR A 204 -20.28 1.66 6.50
C THR A 204 -20.29 1.52 4.98
N LEU A 205 -20.06 2.61 4.26
CA LEU A 205 -19.89 2.61 2.81
C LEU A 205 -18.40 2.60 2.47
N LEU A 206 -17.98 1.69 1.61
CA LEU A 206 -16.60 1.61 1.12
C LEU A 206 -16.60 1.75 -0.40
N ALA A 207 -15.79 2.66 -0.92
CA ALA A 207 -15.65 2.88 -2.35
C ALA A 207 -14.21 3.31 -2.70
N CYS A 208 -13.74 2.89 -3.86
CA CYS A 208 -12.59 3.52 -4.48
C CYS A 208 -12.99 4.90 -5.04
N MET A 209 -12.06 5.83 -5.01
CA MET A 209 -12.21 7.12 -5.67
C MET A 209 -12.44 6.94 -7.18
N PRO A 210 -12.98 7.92 -7.90
CA PRO A 210 -12.99 7.90 -9.38
C PRO A 210 -11.59 7.58 -9.93
N ASP A 211 -11.54 6.78 -10.99
CA ASP A 211 -10.33 6.30 -11.67
C ASP A 211 -9.39 5.43 -10.81
N GLU A 212 -9.83 5.02 -9.61
CA GLU A 212 -9.07 4.14 -8.73
C GLU A 212 -9.54 2.69 -8.83
N ASN A 213 -8.63 1.80 -9.23
CA ASN A 213 -8.95 0.39 -9.50
C ASN A 213 -8.45 -0.60 -8.42
N HIS A 214 -7.67 -0.16 -7.43
CA HIS A 214 -7.11 -1.02 -6.39
C HIS A 214 -8.15 -1.33 -5.31
N THR A 215 -8.97 -2.36 -5.51
CA THR A 215 -10.07 -2.71 -4.60
C THR A 215 -9.67 -3.58 -3.41
N LEU A 216 -8.61 -4.39 -3.52
CA LEU A 216 -8.24 -5.38 -2.52
C LEU A 216 -8.09 -4.83 -1.09
N PRO A 217 -7.51 -3.62 -0.88
CA PRO A 217 -7.44 -3.04 0.46
C PRO A 217 -8.81 -2.72 1.06
N LEU A 218 -9.80 -2.37 0.22
CA LEU A 218 -11.19 -2.19 0.69
C LEU A 218 -11.90 -3.53 0.88
N GLU A 219 -11.59 -4.55 0.07
CA GLU A 219 -12.16 -5.89 0.22
C GLU A 219 -11.74 -6.52 1.55
N VAL A 220 -10.45 -6.39 1.93
CA VAL A 220 -10.01 -6.89 3.24
C VAL A 220 -10.60 -6.07 4.39
N LEU A 221 -10.75 -4.77 4.25
CA LEU A 221 -11.45 -3.96 5.26
C LEU A 221 -12.91 -4.37 5.39
N ALA A 222 -13.61 -4.59 4.26
CA ALA A 222 -14.98 -5.08 4.27
C ALA A 222 -15.10 -6.44 4.98
N ALA A 223 -14.20 -7.38 4.70
CA ALA A 223 -14.16 -8.68 5.37
C ALA A 223 -13.92 -8.53 6.87
N ALA A 224 -12.93 -7.73 7.28
CA ALA A 224 -12.62 -7.49 8.69
C ALA A 224 -13.76 -6.83 9.47
N LEU A 225 -14.51 -5.92 8.84
CA LEU A 225 -15.69 -5.30 9.44
C LEU A 225 -16.86 -6.28 9.53
N THR A 226 -17.03 -7.15 8.52
CA THR A 226 -18.08 -8.18 8.50
C THR A 226 -17.86 -9.25 9.57
N GLU A 227 -16.62 -9.68 9.81
CA GLU A 227 -16.25 -10.55 10.94
C GLU A 227 -16.72 -9.96 12.28
N ARG A 228 -16.70 -8.64 12.41
CA ARG A 228 -17.17 -7.89 13.60
C ARG A 228 -18.65 -7.58 13.55
N THR A 229 -19.37 -8.21 12.64
CA THR A 229 -20.81 -8.06 12.46
C THR A 229 -21.26 -6.63 12.10
N LEU A 230 -20.37 -5.81 11.58
CA LEU A 230 -20.71 -4.48 11.07
C LEU A 230 -21.28 -4.59 9.66
N LEU A 231 -22.29 -3.77 9.37
CA LEU A 231 -22.89 -3.72 8.03
C LEU A 231 -22.03 -2.92 7.09
N VAL A 232 -21.58 -3.54 6.00
CA VAL A 232 -20.75 -2.92 4.98
C VAL A 232 -21.46 -2.90 3.63
N ARG A 233 -21.36 -1.77 2.93
CA ARG A 233 -21.73 -1.64 1.51
C ARG A 233 -20.48 -1.33 0.72
N MET A 234 -20.01 -2.29 -0.06
CA MET A 234 -18.83 -2.19 -0.90
C MET A 234 -19.25 -1.85 -2.33
N PHE A 235 -18.72 -0.75 -2.90
CA PHE A 235 -19.02 -0.31 -4.26
C PHE A 235 -17.90 -0.66 -5.26
N GLY A 236 -16.72 -1.07 -4.78
CA GLY A 236 -15.62 -1.52 -5.64
C GLY A 236 -14.87 -0.37 -6.31
N ALA A 237 -14.37 -0.67 -7.53
CA ALA A 237 -13.48 0.19 -8.30
C ALA A 237 -14.17 1.40 -8.91
N ALA A 238 -13.42 2.48 -9.08
CA ALA A 238 -13.70 3.62 -9.97
C ALA A 238 -15.14 4.15 -9.89
N LEU A 239 -15.71 4.29 -8.67
CA LEU A 239 -17.07 4.78 -8.53
C LEU A 239 -17.16 6.26 -8.95
N PRO A 240 -17.99 6.63 -9.95
CA PRO A 240 -18.12 8.01 -10.36
C PRO A 240 -18.58 8.93 -9.22
N ALA A 241 -18.08 10.16 -9.19
CA ALA A 241 -18.32 11.13 -8.12
C ALA A 241 -19.79 11.33 -7.78
N GLU A 242 -20.63 11.54 -8.79
CA GLU A 242 -22.06 11.77 -8.59
C GLU A 242 -22.80 10.50 -8.11
N CYS A 243 -22.32 9.30 -8.53
CA CYS A 243 -22.85 8.03 -8.04
C CYS A 243 -22.49 7.80 -6.57
N LEU A 244 -21.27 8.20 -6.15
CA LEU A 244 -20.85 8.14 -4.75
C LEU A 244 -21.74 9.03 -3.88
N LEU A 245 -21.98 10.28 -4.26
CA LEU A 245 -22.83 11.20 -3.52
C LEU A 245 -24.28 10.69 -3.43
N ALA A 246 -24.84 10.24 -4.55
CA ALA A 246 -26.18 9.64 -4.57
C ALA A 246 -26.29 8.38 -3.70
N ALA A 247 -25.22 7.58 -3.65
CA ALA A 247 -25.17 6.40 -2.74
C ALA A 247 -25.16 6.82 -1.27
N VAL A 248 -24.43 7.87 -0.90
CA VAL A 248 -24.40 8.42 0.46
C VAL A 248 -25.79 8.93 0.88
N GLU A 249 -26.43 9.75 0.04
CA GLU A 249 -27.78 10.28 0.30
C GLU A 249 -28.81 9.16 0.47
N ARG A 250 -28.77 8.17 -0.43
CA ARG A 250 -29.74 7.05 -0.44
C ARG A 250 -29.56 6.09 0.72
N THR A 251 -28.31 5.83 1.13
CA THR A 251 -28.03 4.78 2.12
C THR A 251 -27.81 5.28 3.54
N GLY A 252 -27.53 6.57 3.71
CA GLY A 252 -27.33 7.21 5.00
C GLY A 252 -26.23 6.55 5.84
N PRO A 253 -24.98 6.44 5.34
CA PRO A 253 -23.92 5.76 6.06
C PRO A 253 -23.42 6.59 7.24
N VAL A 254 -22.98 5.93 8.32
CA VAL A 254 -22.27 6.60 9.42
C VAL A 254 -20.83 6.88 9.06
N VAL A 255 -20.22 5.95 8.31
CA VAL A 255 -18.84 6.05 7.86
C VAL A 255 -18.78 5.85 6.35
N VAL A 256 -17.97 6.65 5.69
CA VAL A 256 -17.58 6.45 4.28
C VAL A 256 -16.06 6.29 4.22
N GLY A 257 -15.59 5.12 3.82
CA GLY A 257 -14.18 4.85 3.54
C GLY A 257 -13.87 5.06 2.06
N LEU A 258 -12.96 5.97 1.74
CA LEU A 258 -12.57 6.34 0.38
C LEU A 258 -11.12 5.93 0.13
N TRP A 259 -10.90 4.98 -0.77
CA TRP A 259 -9.58 4.50 -1.13
C TRP A 259 -8.99 5.27 -2.31
N ALA A 260 -7.74 5.70 -2.15
CA ALA A 260 -6.89 6.21 -3.23
C ALA A 260 -5.46 5.66 -3.09
N GLN A 261 -5.00 4.95 -4.11
CA GLN A 261 -3.64 4.38 -4.16
C GLN A 261 -2.61 5.45 -4.50
N SER A 262 -2.97 6.41 -5.33
CA SER A 262 -2.08 7.47 -5.79
C SER A 262 -2.63 8.86 -5.46
N ARG A 263 -1.74 9.86 -5.48
CA ARG A 263 -2.16 11.26 -5.33
C ARG A 263 -3.06 11.73 -6.47
N GLY A 264 -2.94 11.11 -7.64
CA GLY A 264 -3.74 11.45 -8.80
C GLY A 264 -5.21 11.06 -8.65
N THR A 265 -5.49 9.99 -7.87
CA THR A 265 -6.86 9.53 -7.61
C THR A 265 -7.44 10.08 -6.29
N ALA A 266 -6.63 10.73 -5.43
CA ALA A 266 -7.06 11.30 -4.16
C ALA A 266 -7.71 12.69 -4.34
N ASP A 267 -8.97 12.72 -4.73
CA ASP A 267 -9.74 13.97 -4.87
C ASP A 267 -10.28 14.44 -3.52
N ARG A 268 -9.61 15.46 -2.95
CA ARG A 268 -9.99 16.05 -1.68
C ARG A 268 -11.33 16.80 -1.76
N ALA A 269 -11.61 17.49 -2.86
CA ALA A 269 -12.85 18.24 -3.00
C ALA A 269 -14.06 17.30 -2.99
N LEU A 270 -13.94 16.14 -3.62
CA LEU A 270 -14.98 15.11 -3.56
C LEU A 270 -15.12 14.53 -2.14
N ALA A 271 -14.02 14.23 -1.44
CA ALA A 271 -14.07 13.77 -0.05
C ALA A 271 -14.75 14.80 0.88
N ASP A 272 -14.46 16.08 0.70
CA ASP A 272 -15.11 17.17 1.43
C ASP A 272 -16.60 17.28 1.09
N ARG A 273 -17.00 17.12 -0.19
CA ARG A 273 -18.42 17.05 -0.60
C ARG A 273 -19.12 15.88 0.10
N VAL A 274 -18.53 14.71 0.11
CA VAL A 274 -19.06 13.51 0.81
C VAL A 274 -19.24 13.80 2.30
N ALA A 275 -18.24 14.39 2.96
CA ALA A 275 -18.30 14.73 4.38
C ALA A 275 -19.42 15.75 4.71
N HIS A 276 -19.84 16.58 3.75
CA HIS A 276 -20.90 17.56 3.91
C HIS A 276 -22.27 17.09 3.40
N THR A 277 -22.33 15.92 2.76
CA THR A 277 -23.59 15.35 2.30
C THR A 277 -24.50 14.99 3.47
N GLU A 278 -25.67 15.61 3.53
CA GLU A 278 -26.63 15.41 4.63
C GLU A 278 -27.65 14.33 4.26
N TRP A 279 -27.98 13.47 5.20
CA TRP A 279 -28.98 12.43 5.06
C TRP A 279 -29.88 12.31 6.29
N GLY A 280 -31.05 11.71 6.14
CA GLY A 280 -32.03 11.55 7.20
C GLY A 280 -33.23 12.47 7.11
N PRO A 281 -34.23 12.31 7.99
CA PRO A 281 -35.45 13.11 7.95
C PRO A 281 -35.21 14.58 8.30
N ARG A 282 -36.07 15.45 7.82
CA ARG A 282 -36.03 16.89 8.14
C ARG A 282 -36.03 17.08 9.66
N GLY A 283 -35.12 17.90 10.18
CA GLY A 283 -34.94 18.14 11.61
C GLY A 283 -33.98 17.19 12.34
N ALA A 284 -33.54 16.09 11.69
CA ALA A 284 -32.57 15.14 12.22
C ALA A 284 -31.49 14.74 11.19
N ARG A 285 -31.11 15.69 10.35
CA ARG A 285 -30.07 15.45 9.33
C ARG A 285 -28.72 15.16 9.96
N ARG A 286 -28.00 14.25 9.34
CA ARG A 286 -26.67 13.78 9.77
C ARG A 286 -25.71 13.77 8.61
N LYS A 287 -24.42 13.80 8.93
CA LYS A 287 -23.32 13.73 7.97
C LYS A 287 -22.48 12.49 8.24
N PRO A 288 -21.92 11.83 7.22
CA PRO A 288 -21.02 10.72 7.42
C PRO A 288 -19.65 11.18 7.95
N ALA A 289 -18.98 10.31 8.71
CA ALA A 289 -17.57 10.45 8.96
C ALA A 289 -16.80 9.89 7.77
N VAL A 290 -15.92 10.68 7.16
CA VAL A 290 -15.09 10.24 6.03
C VAL A 290 -13.73 9.76 6.52
N LEU A 291 -13.33 8.57 6.09
CA LEU A 291 -11.99 8.01 6.28
C LEU A 291 -11.27 8.03 4.94
N ALA A 292 -10.17 8.74 4.88
CA ALA A 292 -9.28 8.78 3.73
C ALA A 292 -8.28 7.61 3.83
N LEU A 293 -8.48 6.58 3.02
CA LEU A 293 -7.76 5.31 3.07
C LEU A 293 -6.76 5.20 1.92
N GLY A 294 -5.57 4.70 2.23
CA GLY A 294 -4.53 4.46 1.25
C GLY A 294 -3.47 5.56 1.13
N PRO A 295 -2.38 5.25 0.43
CA PRO A 295 -1.21 6.13 0.35
C PRO A 295 -1.43 7.40 -0.47
N GLY A 296 -2.43 7.43 -1.36
CA GLY A 296 -2.75 8.61 -2.17
C GLY A 296 -3.08 9.84 -1.35
N TRP A 297 -3.62 9.66 -0.16
CA TRP A 297 -3.97 10.75 0.75
C TRP A 297 -2.79 11.31 1.57
N ALA A 298 -1.55 10.89 1.27
CA ALA A 298 -0.38 11.38 1.99
C ALA A 298 -0.28 12.90 1.93
N GLY A 299 -0.25 13.57 3.11
CA GLY A 299 -0.23 15.02 3.23
C GLY A 299 -1.61 15.70 3.22
N ALA A 300 -2.72 14.99 3.02
CA ALA A 300 -4.05 15.57 3.19
C ALA A 300 -4.30 15.90 4.68
N THR A 301 -4.72 17.13 4.97
CA THR A 301 -5.07 17.61 6.33
C THR A 301 -6.58 17.65 6.48
N GLY A 302 -7.09 17.54 7.72
CA GLY A 302 -8.52 17.67 8.00
C GLY A 302 -9.37 16.41 7.76
N LEU A 303 -8.80 15.33 7.20
CA LEU A 303 -9.47 14.04 7.05
C LEU A 303 -8.87 13.01 8.03
N ALA A 304 -9.70 12.14 8.57
CA ALA A 304 -9.25 11.01 9.36
C ALA A 304 -8.54 10.00 8.44
N ARG A 305 -7.29 9.67 8.75
CA ARG A 305 -6.42 8.82 7.94
C ARG A 305 -5.81 7.71 8.79
N PRO A 306 -6.50 6.59 8.96
CA PRO A 306 -5.94 5.43 9.64
C PRO A 306 -4.66 4.96 8.92
N PRO A 307 -3.56 4.68 9.66
CA PRO A 307 -2.29 4.31 9.04
C PRO A 307 -2.25 2.88 8.50
N GLY A 308 -3.17 2.01 8.97
CA GLY A 308 -3.23 0.61 8.59
C GLY A 308 -4.62 0.02 8.69
N LEU A 309 -4.72 -1.27 8.36
CA LEU A 309 -5.98 -2.00 8.35
C LEU A 309 -6.60 -2.10 9.76
N ALA A 310 -5.79 -2.39 10.78
CA ALA A 310 -6.26 -2.51 12.16
C ALA A 310 -6.85 -1.19 12.67
N GLU A 311 -6.17 -0.08 12.41
CA GLU A 311 -6.60 1.26 12.80
C GLU A 311 -7.83 1.71 12.00
N ALA A 312 -7.94 1.29 10.73
CA ALA A 312 -9.13 1.57 9.93
C ALA A 312 -10.36 0.84 10.50
N VAL A 313 -10.21 -0.42 10.88
CA VAL A 313 -11.26 -1.20 11.55
C VAL A 313 -11.67 -0.52 12.86
N ALA A 314 -10.72 -0.20 13.73
CA ALA A 314 -10.98 0.45 15.02
C ALA A 314 -11.67 1.82 14.85
N ALA A 315 -11.28 2.60 13.84
CA ALA A 315 -11.92 3.88 13.52
C ALA A 315 -13.39 3.72 13.13
N VAL A 316 -13.72 2.71 12.31
CA VAL A 316 -15.09 2.41 11.91
C VAL A 316 -15.91 1.96 13.13
N GLU A 317 -15.39 1.00 13.91
CA GLU A 317 -16.07 0.49 15.13
C GLU A 317 -16.41 1.63 16.09
N SER A 318 -15.45 2.51 16.37
CA SER A 318 -15.62 3.66 17.24
C SER A 318 -16.74 4.59 16.74
N ARG A 319 -16.78 4.89 15.44
CA ARG A 319 -17.79 5.77 14.86
C ARG A 319 -19.19 5.16 14.89
N VAL A 320 -19.31 3.86 14.58
CA VAL A 320 -20.57 3.14 14.64
C VAL A 320 -21.08 3.03 16.08
N ALA A 321 -20.20 2.76 17.06
CA ALA A 321 -20.55 2.70 18.46
C ALA A 321 -21.09 4.03 19.00
N LEU A 322 -20.41 5.14 18.71
CA LEU A 322 -20.84 6.51 19.06
C LEU A 322 -22.21 6.84 18.48
N PHE A 323 -22.43 6.47 17.21
CA PHE A 323 -23.69 6.70 16.54
C PHE A 323 -24.85 5.90 17.20
N THR A 324 -24.59 4.65 17.56
CA THR A 324 -25.58 3.75 18.18
C THR A 324 -25.93 4.19 19.61
N ALA A 325 -24.92 4.64 20.38
CA ALA A 325 -25.13 5.16 21.72
C ALA A 325 -26.03 6.41 21.73
N GLY A 326 -25.85 7.30 20.74
CA GLY A 326 -26.70 8.50 20.60
C GLY A 326 -28.15 8.24 20.14
N ARG A 327 -28.49 6.98 19.84
CA ARG A 327 -29.87 6.54 19.45
C ARG A 327 -30.63 5.84 20.57
N ARG A 328 -30.01 5.53 21.71
CA ARG A 328 -30.75 4.96 22.84
C ARG A 328 -31.76 5.97 23.35
N PRO A 329 -33.06 5.63 23.41
CA PRO A 329 -34.03 6.48 24.10
C PRO A 329 -33.63 6.61 25.59
N PRO A 330 -33.92 7.75 26.23
CA PRO A 330 -33.72 7.87 27.67
C PRO A 330 -34.43 6.71 28.40
N PRO A 331 -33.83 6.19 29.47
CA PRO A 331 -34.48 5.11 30.24
C PRO A 331 -35.90 5.54 30.60
N GLY A 332 -36.86 4.72 30.18
CA GLY A 332 -38.26 5.01 30.34
C GLY A 332 -38.58 5.34 31.79
N ARG A 333 -39.25 6.46 32.03
CA ARG A 333 -39.93 6.73 33.30
C ARG A 333 -40.93 5.59 33.49
N SER A 334 -40.72 4.79 34.52
CA SER A 334 -41.72 3.84 34.97
C SER A 334 -43.09 4.55 35.16
N PRO A 335 -44.17 4.03 34.61
CA PRO A 335 -45.50 4.55 34.94
C PRO A 335 -45.75 4.35 36.42
N ARG A 336 -46.14 5.43 37.10
CA ARG A 336 -46.68 5.39 38.46
C ARG A 336 -48.08 4.86 38.42
#